data_16f8058b88a1c26c431b07f59c3a02c3
#
_entry.id   16f8058b88a1c26c431b07f59c3a02c3
#
_cell.length_a   1.000
_cell.length_b   1.000
_cell.length_c   1.000
_cell.angle_alpha   90.00
_cell.angle_beta   90.00
_cell.angle_gamma   90.00
#
_symmetry.space_group_name_H-M   'P 1'
#
loop_
_entity.id
_entity.type
_entity.pdbx_description
1 polymer ?
#
loop_
_entity_poly.entity_id
_entity_poly.type
_entity_poly.pdbx_seq_one_letter_code
_entity_poly.pdbx_strand_id
1 'polypeptide(L)'
;MILESVRKVIEKIDNKYFINIGAYDLSIEDWEKLVSYMNNTYNIVFKEYEKIDYDLLLHFWNGDTENGYMSVIDLETIKVNCYFNKINDLDFDVIYEDILNNDNLKKIIDFVSSISDAIDKPFYLEEDNYSTENKLVEIYKSKILVF
;
A
#
# COMPACT_ATOMS: atom_id res chain seq x y z
N MET A 1 -19.83 -11.77 6.24
CA MET A 1 -18.49 -11.57 6.79
C MET A 1 -17.79 -10.43 6.06
N ILE A 2 -16.89 -9.74 6.75
CA ILE A 2 -16.26 -8.54 6.17
C ILE A 2 -15.45 -8.82 4.92
N LEU A 3 -14.74 -9.94 4.89
CA LEU A 3 -13.92 -10.32 3.73
C LEU A 3 -14.76 -10.44 2.46
N GLU A 4 -15.92 -11.05 2.56
CA GLU A 4 -16.86 -11.19 1.44
C GLU A 4 -17.40 -9.84 0.98
N SER A 5 -17.69 -8.93 1.91
CA SER A 5 -18.15 -7.58 1.59
C SER A 5 -17.09 -6.78 0.86
N VAL A 6 -15.83 -6.88 1.29
CA VAL A 6 -14.70 -6.26 0.60
C VAL A 6 -14.58 -6.81 -0.81
N ARG A 7 -14.63 -8.12 -0.96
CA ARG A 7 -14.53 -8.78 -2.25
C ARG A 7 -15.60 -8.29 -3.25
N LYS A 8 -16.85 -8.19 -2.78
CA LYS A 8 -17.95 -7.74 -3.64
C LYS A 8 -17.73 -6.34 -4.19
N VAL A 9 -17.17 -5.44 -3.38
CA VAL A 9 -16.87 -4.07 -3.83
C VAL A 9 -15.74 -4.08 -4.86
N ILE A 10 -14.69 -4.86 -4.61
CA ILE A 10 -13.55 -4.97 -5.51
C ILE A 10 -13.97 -5.55 -6.87
N GLU A 11 -14.85 -6.55 -6.88
CA GLU A 11 -15.31 -7.18 -8.12
C GLU A 11 -16.12 -6.24 -9.03
N LYS A 12 -16.64 -5.13 -8.51
CA LYS A 12 -17.47 -4.19 -9.26
C LYS A 12 -16.70 -3.10 -9.99
N ILE A 13 -15.40 -3.01 -9.80
CA ILE A 13 -14.59 -1.96 -10.43
C ILE A 13 -14.46 -2.18 -11.94
N ASP A 14 -14.20 -1.12 -12.68
CA ASP A 14 -14.03 -1.16 -14.14
C ASP A 14 -12.62 -1.55 -14.54
N ASN A 15 -11.59 -0.96 -13.89
CA ASN A 15 -10.20 -1.29 -14.15
C ASN A 15 -9.79 -2.52 -13.33
N LYS A 16 -9.59 -3.65 -14.02
CA LYS A 16 -9.28 -4.94 -13.38
C LYS A 16 -7.81 -5.36 -13.53
N TYR A 17 -6.90 -4.40 -13.61
CA TYR A 17 -5.46 -4.68 -13.63
C TYR A 17 -4.84 -4.59 -12.24
N PHE A 18 -5.12 -3.51 -11.52
CA PHE A 18 -4.56 -3.26 -10.19
C PHE A 18 -5.62 -2.72 -9.24
N ILE A 19 -5.40 -2.98 -7.96
CA ILE A 19 -6.09 -2.30 -6.86
C ILE A 19 -5.04 -1.43 -6.16
N ASN A 20 -5.34 -0.16 -5.98
CA ASN A 20 -4.47 0.77 -5.27
C ASN A 20 -4.69 0.69 -3.76
N ILE A 21 -3.60 0.85 -3.03
CA ILE A 21 -3.61 1.05 -1.59
C ILE A 21 -3.08 2.47 -1.37
N GLY A 22 -3.91 3.36 -0.86
CA GLY A 22 -3.58 4.76 -0.67
C GLY A 22 -3.64 5.20 0.77
N ALA A 23 -2.81 6.17 1.12
CA ALA A 23 -2.88 6.92 2.37
C ALA A 23 -2.45 8.35 2.07
N TYR A 24 -2.99 9.31 2.80
CA TYR A 24 -2.88 10.72 2.45
C TYR A 24 -2.39 11.55 3.63
N ASP A 25 -1.83 12.71 3.33
CA ASP A 25 -1.34 13.67 4.33
C ASP A 25 -0.27 13.07 5.24
N LEU A 26 0.64 12.30 4.63
CA LEU A 26 1.77 11.72 5.36
C LEU A 26 2.81 12.78 5.68
N SER A 27 3.34 12.74 6.90
CA SER A 27 4.48 13.52 7.31
C SER A 27 5.78 12.75 7.08
N ILE A 28 6.92 13.43 7.19
CA ILE A 28 8.23 12.78 7.18
C ILE A 28 8.33 11.74 8.30
N GLU A 29 7.79 12.05 9.47
CA GLU A 29 7.78 11.12 10.60
C GLU A 29 6.95 9.88 10.32
N ASP A 30 5.81 10.02 9.63
CA ASP A 30 5.00 8.89 9.21
C ASP A 30 5.78 7.96 8.29
N TRP A 31 6.49 8.51 7.31
CA TRP A 31 7.33 7.73 6.39
C TRP A 31 8.46 7.01 7.13
N GLU A 32 9.12 7.69 8.07
CA GLU A 32 10.19 7.08 8.86
C GLU A 32 9.67 5.87 9.63
N LYS A 33 8.53 6.00 10.29
CA LYS A 33 7.90 4.90 11.03
C LYS A 33 7.48 3.78 10.10
N LEU A 34 6.88 4.12 8.97
CA LEU A 34 6.38 3.14 7.99
C LEU A 34 7.53 2.33 7.40
N VAL A 35 8.57 2.99 6.92
CA VAL A 35 9.74 2.33 6.33
C VAL A 35 10.42 1.42 7.36
N SER A 36 10.61 1.93 8.57
CA SER A 36 11.19 1.13 9.65
C SER A 36 10.35 -0.10 9.97
N TYR A 37 9.05 0.06 10.07
CA TYR A 37 8.14 -1.06 10.34
C TYR A 37 8.18 -2.11 9.22
N MET A 38 8.08 -1.67 7.98
CA MET A 38 8.10 -2.58 6.83
C MET A 38 9.42 -3.32 6.71
N ASN A 39 10.55 -2.62 6.89
CA ASN A 39 11.88 -3.23 6.83
C ASN A 39 12.09 -4.29 7.91
N ASN A 40 11.49 -4.10 9.09
CA ASN A 40 11.65 -5.02 10.21
C ASN A 40 10.64 -6.18 10.18
N THR A 41 9.58 -6.06 9.38
CA THR A 41 8.45 -7.00 9.44
C THR A 41 8.33 -7.87 8.19
N TYR A 42 8.63 -7.32 7.01
CA TYR A 42 8.37 -7.98 5.74
C TYR A 42 9.64 -8.23 4.93
N ASN A 43 9.55 -9.17 4.00
CA ASN A 43 10.57 -9.38 2.97
C ASN A 43 10.38 -8.33 1.88
N ILE A 44 11.42 -7.52 1.64
CA ILE A 44 11.34 -6.37 0.74
C ILE A 44 12.48 -6.45 -0.27
N VAL A 45 12.16 -6.11 -1.52
CA VAL A 45 13.15 -5.85 -2.56
C VAL A 45 13.08 -4.37 -2.91
N PHE A 46 14.15 -3.64 -2.64
CA PHE A 46 14.30 -2.22 -2.99
C PHE A 46 15.58 -2.06 -3.81
N LYS A 47 15.42 -1.90 -5.13
CA LYS A 47 16.55 -1.95 -6.08
C LYS A 47 17.31 -3.27 -5.93
N GLU A 48 18.58 -3.20 -5.54
CA GLU A 48 19.46 -4.35 -5.29
C GLU A 48 19.51 -4.74 -3.81
N TYR A 49 18.73 -4.05 -2.96
CA TYR A 49 18.76 -4.20 -1.52
C TYR A 49 17.54 -4.96 -1.01
N GLU A 50 17.71 -5.63 0.12
CA GLU A 50 16.63 -6.37 0.79
C GLU A 50 15.76 -5.48 1.69
N LYS A 51 16.08 -4.18 1.78
CA LYS A 51 15.36 -3.21 2.61
C LYS A 51 15.25 -1.88 1.89
N ILE A 52 14.23 -1.12 2.26
CA ILE A 52 14.05 0.25 1.77
C ILE A 52 15.12 1.14 2.43
N ASP A 53 15.88 1.85 1.62
CA ASP A 53 16.85 2.83 2.10
C ASP A 53 16.16 4.18 2.27
N TYR A 54 15.86 4.54 3.51
CA TYR A 54 15.15 5.76 3.82
C TYR A 54 15.95 7.01 3.44
N ASP A 55 17.27 6.99 3.60
CA ASP A 55 18.11 8.12 3.20
C ASP A 55 18.05 8.38 1.70
N LEU A 56 18.02 7.35 0.88
CA LEU A 56 17.83 7.50 -0.56
C LEU A 56 16.47 8.12 -0.88
N LEU A 57 15.40 7.76 -0.16
CA LEU A 57 14.09 8.36 -0.35
C LEU A 57 14.10 9.84 -0.02
N LEU A 58 14.76 10.24 1.07
CA LEU A 58 14.90 11.65 1.44
C LEU A 58 15.63 12.43 0.36
N HIS A 59 16.72 11.89 -0.19
CA HIS A 59 17.45 12.53 -1.29
C HIS A 59 16.57 12.65 -2.53
N PHE A 60 15.82 11.61 -2.88
CA PHE A 60 14.90 11.64 -4.00
C PHE A 60 13.83 12.73 -3.82
N TRP A 61 13.19 12.79 -2.67
CA TRP A 61 12.14 13.78 -2.40
C TRP A 61 12.68 15.20 -2.34
N ASN A 62 13.97 15.38 -2.07
CA ASN A 62 14.64 16.68 -2.11
C ASN A 62 15.13 17.06 -3.51
N GLY A 63 14.86 16.23 -4.51
CA GLY A 63 15.23 16.50 -5.90
C GLY A 63 16.67 16.17 -6.26
N ASP A 64 17.39 15.44 -5.41
CA ASP A 64 18.79 15.08 -5.62
C ASP A 64 19.00 13.96 -6.62
N THR A 65 17.92 13.27 -7.03
CA THR A 65 17.95 12.26 -8.08
C THR A 65 16.78 12.47 -9.04
N GLU A 66 16.97 12.05 -10.30
CA GLU A 66 15.94 12.17 -11.33
C GLU A 66 15.04 10.93 -11.42
N ASN A 67 15.43 9.84 -10.78
CA ASN A 67 14.72 8.56 -10.89
C ASN A 67 13.81 8.33 -9.69
N GLY A 68 12.57 7.96 -9.98
CA GLY A 68 11.65 7.48 -8.96
C GLY A 68 12.12 6.15 -8.37
N TYR A 69 11.72 5.87 -7.15
CA TYR A 69 12.04 4.62 -6.47
C TYR A 69 10.80 3.77 -6.31
N MET A 70 11.00 2.47 -6.40
CA MET A 70 9.97 1.46 -6.22
C MET A 70 10.55 0.34 -5.37
N SER A 71 9.73 -0.25 -4.52
CA SER A 71 10.04 -1.50 -3.85
C SER A 71 8.91 -2.50 -4.02
N VAL A 72 9.21 -3.76 -3.77
CA VAL A 72 8.22 -4.84 -3.77
C VAL A 72 8.23 -5.49 -2.40
N ILE A 73 7.07 -5.56 -1.77
CA ILE A 73 6.90 -6.31 -0.52
C ILE A 73 6.35 -7.68 -0.88
N ASP A 74 7.08 -8.72 -0.49
CA ASP A 74 6.72 -10.10 -0.78
C ASP A 74 5.96 -10.69 0.42
N LEU A 75 4.66 -10.95 0.21
CA LEU A 75 3.80 -11.60 1.20
C LEU A 75 3.65 -13.10 0.91
N GLU A 76 4.62 -13.68 0.22
CA GLU A 76 4.70 -15.07 -0.22
C GLU A 76 3.85 -15.38 -1.45
N THR A 77 2.52 -15.35 -1.32
CA THR A 77 1.60 -15.69 -2.41
C THR A 77 1.07 -14.48 -3.17
N ILE A 78 1.34 -13.28 -2.66
CA ILE A 78 0.99 -12.02 -3.31
C ILE A 78 2.07 -10.98 -3.04
N LYS A 79 2.27 -10.06 -3.98
CA LYS A 79 3.27 -9.00 -3.87
C LYS A 79 2.59 -7.64 -3.87
N VAL A 80 3.13 -6.72 -3.08
CA VAL A 80 2.70 -5.32 -3.04
C VAL A 80 3.78 -4.47 -3.68
N ASN A 81 3.41 -3.73 -4.71
CA ASN A 81 4.29 -2.75 -5.33
C ASN A 81 4.17 -1.42 -4.58
N CYS A 82 5.30 -0.87 -4.19
CA CYS A 82 5.37 0.37 -3.41
C CYS A 82 6.07 1.43 -4.23
N TYR A 83 5.40 2.56 -4.45
CA TYR A 83 5.93 3.68 -5.22
C TYR A 83 6.18 4.85 -4.29
N PHE A 84 7.35 5.48 -4.40
CA PHE A 84 7.78 6.56 -3.51
C PHE A 84 7.86 7.89 -4.25
N ASN A 85 6.88 8.17 -5.11
CA ASN A 85 6.89 9.34 -5.99
C ASN A 85 6.52 10.64 -5.28
N LYS A 86 5.72 10.56 -4.22
CA LYS A 86 5.21 11.72 -3.50
C LYS A 86 5.50 11.58 -2.01
N ILE A 87 5.89 12.69 -1.39
CA ILE A 87 6.17 12.72 0.04
C ILE A 87 4.90 12.72 0.89
N ASN A 88 3.81 13.28 0.38
CA ASN A 88 2.57 13.47 1.14
C ASN A 88 1.58 12.32 1.00
N ASP A 89 1.69 11.55 -0.08
CA ASP A 89 0.73 10.52 -0.41
C ASP A 89 1.44 9.19 -0.63
N LEU A 90 0.88 8.15 -0.04
CA LEU A 90 1.32 6.79 -0.28
C LEU A 90 0.57 6.24 -1.50
N ASP A 91 1.30 5.57 -2.37
CA ASP A 91 0.75 4.95 -3.58
C ASP A 91 1.33 3.55 -3.74
N PHE A 92 0.60 2.56 -3.26
CA PHE A 92 0.94 1.15 -3.41
C PHE A 92 -0.11 0.49 -4.28
N ASP A 93 0.22 -0.62 -4.91
CA ASP A 93 -0.77 -1.40 -5.64
C ASP A 93 -0.52 -2.91 -5.54
N VAL A 94 -1.55 -3.66 -5.86
CA VAL A 94 -1.51 -5.11 -5.98
C VAL A 94 -2.22 -5.50 -7.28
N ILE A 95 -1.84 -6.65 -7.84
CA ILE A 95 -2.48 -7.17 -9.05
C ILE A 95 -3.90 -7.63 -8.70
N TYR A 96 -4.90 -7.11 -9.44
CA TYR A 96 -6.30 -7.41 -9.22
C TYR A 96 -6.59 -8.92 -9.22
N GLU A 97 -6.07 -9.63 -10.21
CA GLU A 97 -6.31 -11.06 -10.37
C GLU A 97 -5.81 -11.86 -9.15
N ASP A 98 -4.69 -11.45 -8.57
CA ASP A 98 -4.13 -12.11 -7.39
C ASP A 98 -4.98 -11.91 -6.14
N ILE A 99 -5.62 -10.76 -6.01
CA ILE A 99 -6.42 -10.41 -4.83
C ILE A 99 -7.80 -11.09 -4.83
N LEU A 100 -8.23 -11.68 -5.94
CA LEU A 100 -9.47 -12.43 -5.99
C LEU A 100 -9.44 -13.73 -5.20
N ASN A 101 -8.26 -14.25 -4.91
CA ASN A 101 -8.08 -15.36 -4.00
C ASN A 101 -8.32 -14.89 -2.57
N ASN A 102 -9.17 -15.59 -1.81
CA ASN A 102 -9.52 -15.18 -0.45
C ASN A 102 -8.33 -15.13 0.50
N ASP A 103 -7.40 -16.06 0.38
CA ASP A 103 -6.21 -16.07 1.24
C ASP A 103 -5.33 -14.85 0.94
N ASN A 104 -5.18 -14.49 -0.32
CA ASN A 104 -4.44 -13.30 -0.72
C ASN A 104 -5.14 -12.02 -0.28
N LEU A 105 -6.46 -11.95 -0.45
CA LEU A 105 -7.23 -10.80 0.02
C LEU A 105 -7.07 -10.59 1.52
N LYS A 106 -7.12 -11.67 2.29
CA LYS A 106 -6.89 -11.62 3.74
C LYS A 106 -5.48 -11.12 4.06
N LYS A 107 -4.46 -11.59 3.33
CA LYS A 107 -3.07 -11.13 3.52
C LYS A 107 -2.93 -9.64 3.24
N ILE A 108 -3.60 -9.12 2.22
CA ILE A 108 -3.57 -7.69 1.91
C ILE A 108 -4.27 -6.89 3.01
N ILE A 109 -5.43 -7.33 3.46
CA ILE A 109 -6.15 -6.65 4.56
C ILE A 109 -5.30 -6.64 5.83
N ASP A 110 -4.68 -7.77 6.18
CA ASP A 110 -3.83 -7.87 7.36
C ASP A 110 -2.58 -6.96 7.22
N PHE A 111 -1.98 -6.93 6.04
CA PHE A 111 -0.86 -6.04 5.75
C PHE A 111 -1.25 -4.57 5.92
N VAL A 112 -2.34 -4.16 5.29
CA VAL A 112 -2.81 -2.76 5.36
C VAL A 112 -3.19 -2.39 6.79
N SER A 113 -3.86 -3.28 7.50
CA SER A 113 -4.19 -3.09 8.93
C SER A 113 -2.93 -2.87 9.76
N SER A 114 -1.89 -3.65 9.53
CA SER A 114 -0.62 -3.55 10.25
C SER A 114 0.10 -2.23 10.01
N ILE A 115 0.19 -1.79 8.76
CA ILE A 115 0.86 -0.52 8.45
C ILE A 115 0.01 0.68 8.92
N SER A 116 -1.30 0.57 8.88
CA SER A 116 -2.20 1.57 9.46
C SER A 116 -1.95 1.73 10.96
N ASP A 117 -1.79 0.62 11.67
CA ASP A 117 -1.48 0.64 13.10
C ASP A 117 -0.11 1.25 13.37
N ALA A 118 0.87 0.95 12.53
CA ALA A 118 2.25 1.44 12.69
C ALA A 118 2.35 2.97 12.63
N ILE A 119 1.56 3.63 11.78
CA ILE A 119 1.63 5.09 11.61
C ILE A 119 0.37 5.82 12.09
N ASP A 120 -0.60 5.11 12.61
CA ASP A 120 -1.86 5.69 13.12
C ASP A 120 -2.59 6.55 12.09
N LYS A 121 -2.78 6.00 10.90
CA LYS A 121 -3.50 6.65 9.80
C LYS A 121 -4.40 5.67 9.07
N PRO A 122 -5.54 6.14 8.53
CA PRO A 122 -6.38 5.29 7.69
C PRO A 122 -5.71 5.06 6.34
N PHE A 123 -5.91 3.85 5.83
CA PHE A 123 -5.52 3.44 4.49
C PHE A 123 -6.76 3.07 3.70
N TYR A 124 -6.69 3.19 2.39
CA TYR A 124 -7.84 2.93 1.51
C TYR A 124 -7.45 1.93 0.43
N LEU A 125 -8.35 0.98 0.18
CA LEU A 125 -8.32 0.25 -1.09
C LEU A 125 -9.12 1.07 -2.08
N GLU A 126 -8.53 1.32 -3.25
CA GLU A 126 -9.08 2.26 -4.24
C GLU A 126 -9.03 1.64 -5.63
N GLU A 127 -9.97 2.02 -6.48
CA GLU A 127 -9.88 1.68 -7.89
C GLU A 127 -8.72 2.42 -8.54
N ASP A 128 -7.92 1.68 -9.34
CA ASP A 128 -6.78 2.28 -10.05
C ASP A 128 -7.28 3.14 -11.21
N ASN A 129 -7.55 4.41 -10.91
CA ASN A 129 -7.88 5.41 -11.91
C ASN A 129 -7.37 6.78 -11.46
N TYR A 130 -7.52 7.78 -12.31
CA TYR A 130 -7.03 9.13 -12.04
C TYR A 130 -7.92 9.95 -11.09
N SER A 131 -9.01 9.37 -10.59
CA SER A 131 -9.92 10.03 -9.67
C SER A 131 -9.63 9.59 -8.24
N THR A 132 -9.44 10.55 -7.33
CA THR A 132 -9.25 10.29 -5.89
C THR A 132 -10.55 9.94 -5.17
N GLU A 133 -11.69 9.93 -5.87
CA GLU A 133 -13.01 9.72 -5.27
C GLU A 133 -13.43 8.25 -5.22
N ASN A 134 -12.62 7.34 -5.75
CA ASN A 134 -13.00 5.91 -5.86
C ASN A 134 -12.46 5.05 -4.74
N LYS A 135 -12.63 5.51 -3.51
CA LYS A 135 -12.32 4.73 -2.32
C LYS A 135 -13.36 3.62 -2.17
N LEU A 136 -12.90 2.40 -2.10
CA LEU A 136 -13.77 1.23 -1.98
C LEU A 136 -13.88 0.75 -0.53
N VAL A 137 -12.78 0.80 0.20
CA VAL A 137 -12.67 0.29 1.56
C VAL A 137 -11.73 1.19 2.33
N GLU A 138 -12.13 1.55 3.56
CA GLU A 138 -11.23 2.20 4.51
C GLU A 138 -10.77 1.18 5.53
N ILE A 139 -9.47 1.14 5.79
CA ILE A 139 -8.88 0.30 6.82
C ILE A 139 -8.12 1.21 7.78
N TYR A 140 -8.61 1.29 9.01
CA TYR A 140 -7.95 2.02 10.07
C TYR A 140 -7.68 1.06 11.22
N LYS A 141 -6.43 0.65 11.35
CA LYS A 141 -6.01 -0.37 12.32
C LYS A 141 -6.82 -1.66 12.10
N SER A 142 -7.60 -2.09 13.06
CA SER A 142 -8.44 -3.28 12.94
C SER A 142 -9.85 -3.01 12.40
N LYS A 143 -10.19 -1.75 12.15
CA LYS A 143 -11.53 -1.36 11.69
C LYS A 143 -11.56 -1.30 10.17
N ILE A 144 -12.56 -1.94 9.58
CA ILE A 144 -12.75 -1.98 8.14
C ILE A 144 -14.14 -1.44 7.83
N LEU A 145 -14.17 -0.41 6.97
CA LEU A 145 -15.41 0.20 6.50
C LEU A 145 -15.49 0.03 4.98
N VAL A 146 -16.52 -0.64 4.53
CA VAL A 146 -16.80 -0.84 3.10
C VAL A 146 -17.74 0.25 2.62
N PHE A 147 -17.35 0.97 1.58
CA PHE A 147 -18.18 2.04 1.01
C PHE A 147 -19.23 1.54 0.04
#